data_d459fac6cffe4604287820c0bb6921f5
#
_entry.id   d459fac6cffe4604287820c0bb6921f5
#
_cell.length_a   1.000
_cell.length_b   1.000
_cell.length_c   1.000
_cell.angle_alpha   90.00
_cell.angle_beta   90.00
_cell.angle_gamma   90.00
#
_symmetry.space_group_name_H-M   'P 1'
#
loop_
_entity.id
_entity.type
_entity.pdbx_description
1 polymer ?
#
loop_
_entity_poly.entity_id
_entity_poly.type
_entity_poly.pdbx_seq_one_letter_code
_entity_poly.pdbx_strand_id
1 'polypeptide(L)'
;MAVKVLIVEDNPVARSFLCRVVRESFSDAMEVTEAGDLEGARRSVAKYANLGPEGGFKLILVDLELPDGNGMEFLTELAGLSAVKIVTTLYSDDDHLFPALQCGADGYLLKEDRFEVLVEELQRIVRGQPPLSPAIARRLLSHFRPGSTGDSGPMGLNSGFGPLTFSAPAPNSRSVALDPPPEWERLTPRENEVLTYLSKGFTIKEIANLMGIKWFTVNDHIKSIYKKLNVSSRAEAAVLASKQGLV
;
A
#
# COMPACT_ATOMS: atom_id res chain seq x y z
N MET A 1 -0.64 -15.41 -28.16
CA MET A 1 -1.21 -14.05 -27.96
C MET A 1 -0.59 -13.47 -26.72
N ALA A 2 -0.32 -12.15 -26.69
CA ALA A 2 0.21 -11.51 -25.49
C ALA A 2 -0.87 -11.46 -24.39
N VAL A 3 -0.48 -11.72 -23.15
CA VAL A 3 -1.35 -11.61 -21.98
C VAL A 3 -1.54 -10.11 -21.66
N LYS A 4 -2.77 -9.64 -21.66
CA LYS A 4 -3.08 -8.23 -21.36
C LYS A 4 -3.27 -8.00 -19.88
N VAL A 5 -2.55 -7.04 -19.33
CA VAL A 5 -2.58 -6.66 -17.91
C VAL A 5 -2.93 -5.19 -17.80
N LEU A 6 -3.82 -4.84 -16.87
CA LEU A 6 -4.10 -3.47 -16.46
C LEU A 6 -3.53 -3.24 -15.06
N ILE A 7 -2.81 -2.15 -14.88
CA ILE A 7 -2.32 -1.70 -13.58
C ILE A 7 -2.91 -0.32 -13.31
N VAL A 8 -3.67 -0.21 -12.21
CA VAL A 8 -4.32 1.04 -11.76
C VAL A 8 -3.67 1.48 -10.46
N GLU A 9 -2.85 2.54 -10.55
CA GLU A 9 -2.00 3.04 -9.46
C GLU A 9 -1.67 4.51 -9.73
N ASP A 10 -1.93 5.40 -8.79
CA ASP A 10 -1.69 6.83 -8.96
C ASP A 10 -0.21 7.22 -8.84
N ASN A 11 0.52 6.55 -7.94
CA ASN A 11 1.93 6.81 -7.75
C ASN A 11 2.76 6.21 -8.91
N PRO A 12 3.46 7.03 -9.74
CA PRO A 12 4.21 6.53 -10.90
C PRO A 12 5.35 5.59 -10.54
N VAL A 13 5.94 5.73 -9.34
CA VAL A 13 7.02 4.86 -8.88
C VAL A 13 6.47 3.50 -8.47
N ALA A 14 5.39 3.48 -7.68
CA ALA A 14 4.70 2.25 -7.32
C ALA A 14 4.16 1.53 -8.57
N ARG A 15 3.61 2.28 -9.54
CA ARG A 15 3.14 1.74 -10.81
C ARG A 15 4.26 1.08 -11.60
N SER A 16 5.42 1.75 -11.74
CA SER A 16 6.60 1.18 -12.39
C SER A 16 7.13 -0.07 -11.66
N PHE A 17 7.08 -0.06 -10.33
CA PHE A 17 7.46 -1.21 -9.51
C PHE A 17 6.52 -2.40 -9.76
N LEU A 18 5.20 -2.19 -9.75
CA LEU A 18 4.21 -3.23 -10.07
C LEU A 18 4.38 -3.76 -11.50
N CYS A 19 4.70 -2.91 -12.48
CA CYS A 19 5.04 -3.35 -13.83
C CYS A 19 6.23 -4.32 -13.85
N ARG A 20 7.25 -4.09 -13.02
CA ARG A 20 8.39 -5.01 -12.88
C ARG A 20 7.98 -6.32 -12.22
N VAL A 21 7.19 -6.26 -11.13
CA VAL A 21 6.64 -7.46 -10.47
C VAL A 21 5.89 -8.34 -11.47
N VAL A 22 4.99 -7.73 -12.24
CA VAL A 22 4.20 -8.44 -13.27
C VAL A 22 5.10 -9.07 -14.32
N ARG A 23 6.08 -8.35 -14.86
CA ARG A 23 6.99 -8.87 -15.88
C ARG A 23 7.87 -10.01 -15.37
N GLU A 24 8.30 -9.95 -14.12
CA GLU A 24 9.11 -11.01 -13.50
C GLU A 24 8.27 -12.25 -13.15
N SER A 25 6.98 -12.04 -12.87
CA SER A 25 6.08 -13.13 -12.49
C SER A 25 5.73 -14.08 -13.65
N PHE A 26 5.87 -13.63 -14.89
CA PHE A 26 5.41 -14.39 -16.06
C PHE A 26 6.47 -14.40 -17.15
N SER A 27 6.61 -15.57 -17.80
CA SER A 27 7.51 -15.79 -18.95
C SER A 27 6.87 -15.45 -20.29
N ASP A 28 5.57 -15.23 -20.33
CA ASP A 28 4.83 -14.94 -21.56
C ASP A 28 4.99 -13.50 -22.01
N ALA A 29 4.81 -13.25 -23.30
CA ALA A 29 4.75 -11.88 -23.81
C ALA A 29 3.54 -11.15 -23.20
N MET A 30 3.79 -10.00 -22.56
CA MET A 30 2.78 -9.24 -21.86
C MET A 30 2.59 -7.85 -22.46
N GLU A 31 1.32 -7.45 -22.58
CA GLU A 31 0.92 -6.10 -22.90
C GLU A 31 0.39 -5.43 -21.63
N VAL A 32 1.18 -4.56 -21.02
CA VAL A 32 0.81 -3.86 -19.79
C VAL A 32 0.23 -2.51 -20.16
N THR A 33 -1.01 -2.27 -19.73
CA THR A 33 -1.69 -0.98 -19.79
C THR A 33 -1.65 -0.35 -18.41
N GLU A 34 -1.27 0.92 -18.33
CA GLU A 34 -1.15 1.66 -17.08
C GLU A 34 -2.23 2.73 -16.99
N ALA A 35 -2.84 2.89 -15.82
CA ALA A 35 -3.78 3.95 -15.50
C ALA A 35 -3.41 4.58 -14.15
N GLY A 36 -3.43 5.91 -14.06
CA GLY A 36 -3.15 6.65 -12.83
C GLY A 36 -4.39 7.04 -12.04
N ASP A 37 -5.58 6.72 -12.58
CA ASP A 37 -6.88 7.05 -12.02
C ASP A 37 -7.95 6.07 -12.50
N LEU A 38 -9.12 6.09 -11.86
CA LEU A 38 -10.25 5.21 -12.21
C LEU A 38 -10.84 5.53 -13.57
N GLU A 39 -10.87 6.80 -13.96
CA GLU A 39 -11.40 7.20 -15.25
C GLU A 39 -10.57 6.63 -16.40
N GLY A 40 -9.25 6.71 -16.32
CA GLY A 40 -8.31 6.08 -17.24
C GLY A 40 -8.46 4.56 -17.29
N ALA A 41 -8.64 3.95 -16.12
CA ALA A 41 -8.89 2.51 -16.00
C ALA A 41 -10.19 2.09 -16.69
N ARG A 42 -11.31 2.80 -16.43
CA ARG A 42 -12.61 2.56 -17.10
C ARG A 42 -12.52 2.70 -18.61
N ARG A 43 -11.85 3.74 -19.11
CA ARG A 43 -11.61 3.92 -20.56
C ARG A 43 -10.85 2.74 -21.15
N SER A 44 -9.83 2.25 -20.44
CA SER A 44 -9.03 1.11 -20.88
C SER A 44 -9.88 -0.16 -20.91
N VAL A 45 -10.66 -0.44 -19.86
CA VAL A 45 -11.56 -1.59 -19.82
C VAL A 45 -12.59 -1.53 -20.96
N ALA A 46 -13.25 -0.39 -21.18
CA ALA A 46 -14.23 -0.21 -22.25
C ALA A 46 -13.63 -0.43 -23.64
N LYS A 47 -12.41 0.03 -23.89
CA LYS A 47 -11.70 -0.18 -25.14
C LYS A 47 -11.50 -1.67 -25.44
N TYR A 48 -11.12 -2.47 -24.44
CA TYR A 48 -10.84 -3.89 -24.62
C TYR A 48 -12.08 -4.78 -24.51
N ALA A 49 -13.16 -4.34 -23.85
CA ALA A 49 -14.43 -5.08 -23.79
C ALA A 49 -15.03 -5.33 -25.18
N ASN A 50 -14.81 -4.42 -26.13
CA ASN A 50 -15.29 -4.55 -27.50
C ASN A 50 -14.52 -5.57 -28.36
N LEU A 51 -13.41 -6.14 -27.85
CA LEU A 51 -12.58 -7.11 -28.58
C LEU A 51 -12.99 -8.58 -28.33
N GLY A 52 -14.11 -8.80 -27.63
CA GLY A 52 -14.59 -10.13 -27.27
C GLY A 52 -13.83 -10.76 -26.10
N PRO A 53 -14.23 -11.96 -25.64
CA PRO A 53 -13.73 -12.58 -24.41
C PRO A 53 -12.23 -12.92 -24.44
N GLU A 54 -11.64 -13.10 -25.61
CA GLU A 54 -10.20 -13.35 -25.75
C GLU A 54 -9.37 -12.05 -25.88
N GLY A 55 -10.00 -10.94 -26.23
CA GLY A 55 -9.36 -9.64 -26.39
C GLY A 55 -9.21 -8.82 -25.11
N GLY A 56 -9.90 -9.21 -24.03
CA GLY A 56 -9.92 -8.51 -22.76
C GLY A 56 -8.67 -8.68 -21.90
N PHE A 57 -8.61 -7.93 -20.81
CA PHE A 57 -7.59 -8.12 -19.77
C PHE A 57 -7.72 -9.51 -19.13
N LYS A 58 -6.57 -10.13 -18.82
CA LYS A 58 -6.49 -11.40 -18.09
C LYS A 58 -6.13 -11.17 -16.62
N LEU A 59 -5.49 -10.05 -16.33
CA LEU A 59 -5.06 -9.65 -15.00
C LEU A 59 -5.29 -8.14 -14.83
N ILE A 60 -5.85 -7.75 -13.69
CA ILE A 60 -6.06 -6.35 -13.32
C ILE A 60 -5.54 -6.16 -11.89
N LEU A 61 -4.55 -5.29 -11.71
CA LEU A 61 -4.07 -4.85 -10.42
C LEU A 61 -4.68 -3.49 -10.11
N VAL A 62 -5.26 -3.33 -8.92
CA VAL A 62 -5.99 -2.11 -8.52
C VAL A 62 -5.54 -1.65 -7.15
N ASP A 63 -5.09 -0.39 -7.06
CA ASP A 63 -4.97 0.27 -5.76
C ASP A 63 -6.36 0.61 -5.21
N LEU A 64 -6.52 0.54 -3.90
CA LEU A 64 -7.78 0.89 -3.23
C LEU A 64 -8.01 2.39 -3.17
N GLU A 65 -6.96 3.18 -3.05
CA GLU A 65 -7.06 4.63 -2.94
C GLU A 65 -6.49 5.32 -4.18
N LEU A 66 -7.37 5.87 -4.97
CA LEU A 66 -7.07 6.61 -6.19
C LEU A 66 -7.57 8.06 -6.07
N PRO A 67 -6.99 9.01 -6.82
CA PRO A 67 -7.30 10.43 -6.66
C PRO A 67 -8.76 10.77 -7.02
N ASP A 68 -9.40 9.94 -7.83
CA ASP A 68 -10.76 10.13 -8.33
C ASP A 68 -11.78 9.13 -7.77
N GLY A 69 -11.41 8.33 -6.74
CA GLY A 69 -12.34 7.44 -6.06
C GLY A 69 -11.74 6.22 -5.39
N ASN A 70 -12.60 5.30 -5.00
CA ASN A 70 -12.23 4.08 -4.28
C ASN A 70 -12.11 2.88 -5.24
N GLY A 71 -10.99 2.19 -5.20
CA GLY A 71 -10.74 0.98 -6.00
C GLY A 71 -11.73 -0.18 -5.72
N MET A 72 -12.36 -0.23 -4.55
CA MET A 72 -13.39 -1.23 -4.24
C MET A 72 -14.65 -1.07 -5.11
N GLU A 73 -15.06 0.19 -5.36
CA GLU A 73 -16.18 0.46 -6.26
C GLU A 73 -15.85 -0.03 -7.68
N PHE A 74 -14.63 0.26 -8.13
CA PHE A 74 -14.16 -0.21 -9.43
C PHE A 74 -14.10 -1.74 -9.52
N LEU A 75 -13.67 -2.45 -8.46
CA LEU A 75 -13.72 -3.92 -8.42
C LEU A 75 -15.14 -4.46 -8.64
N THR A 76 -16.14 -3.81 -8.05
CA THR A 76 -17.55 -4.17 -8.23
C THR A 76 -18.01 -3.98 -9.68
N GLU A 77 -17.56 -2.90 -10.34
CA GLU A 77 -17.82 -2.67 -11.76
C GLU A 77 -17.19 -3.76 -12.66
N LEU A 78 -16.05 -4.32 -12.23
CA LEU A 78 -15.33 -5.38 -12.93
C LEU A 78 -15.89 -6.79 -12.68
N ALA A 79 -16.92 -6.97 -11.86
CA ALA A 79 -17.45 -8.29 -11.45
C ALA A 79 -17.83 -9.18 -12.65
N GLY A 80 -18.30 -8.59 -13.77
CA GLY A 80 -18.66 -9.30 -15.00
C GLY A 80 -17.48 -9.73 -15.89
N LEU A 81 -16.24 -9.33 -15.55
CA LEU A 81 -15.05 -9.67 -16.35
C LEU A 81 -14.41 -10.96 -15.85
N SER A 82 -13.95 -11.80 -16.79
CA SER A 82 -13.21 -13.03 -16.49
C SER A 82 -11.74 -12.79 -16.11
N ALA A 83 -11.30 -11.53 -16.01
CA ALA A 83 -9.96 -11.18 -15.57
C ALA A 83 -9.75 -11.52 -14.09
N VAL A 84 -8.54 -11.95 -13.73
CA VAL A 84 -8.11 -12.04 -12.33
C VAL A 84 -7.91 -10.63 -11.78
N LYS A 85 -8.59 -10.29 -10.70
CA LYS A 85 -8.59 -8.96 -10.06
C LYS A 85 -7.81 -9.03 -8.75
N ILE A 86 -6.72 -8.27 -8.68
CA ILE A 86 -5.83 -8.26 -7.51
C ILE A 86 -5.77 -6.86 -6.95
N VAL A 87 -6.06 -6.74 -5.67
CA VAL A 87 -5.85 -5.49 -4.93
C VAL A 87 -4.37 -5.34 -4.58
N THR A 88 -3.83 -4.16 -4.83
CA THR A 88 -2.48 -3.77 -4.39
C THR A 88 -2.60 -2.56 -3.48
N THR A 89 -2.17 -2.67 -2.23
CA THR A 89 -2.41 -1.60 -1.26
C THR A 89 -1.38 -1.58 -0.13
N LEU A 90 -1.33 -0.48 0.61
CA LEU A 90 -0.57 -0.37 1.87
C LEU A 90 -1.37 -0.86 3.09
N TYR A 91 -2.66 -1.12 2.93
CA TYR A 91 -3.53 -1.53 4.03
C TYR A 91 -3.47 -3.02 4.27
N SER A 92 -3.09 -3.42 5.49
CA SER A 92 -3.00 -4.81 5.92
C SER A 92 -4.07 -5.22 6.93
N ASP A 93 -5.09 -4.36 7.15
CA ASP A 93 -6.14 -4.57 8.14
C ASP A 93 -7.37 -5.26 7.56
N ASP A 94 -8.22 -5.72 8.49
CA ASP A 94 -9.42 -6.47 8.15
C ASP A 94 -10.52 -5.58 7.53
N ASP A 95 -10.50 -4.27 7.83
CA ASP A 95 -11.48 -3.30 7.34
C ASP A 95 -11.32 -3.03 5.83
N HIS A 96 -10.17 -3.33 5.24
CA HIS A 96 -9.92 -3.24 3.80
C HIS A 96 -9.90 -4.60 3.12
N LEU A 97 -9.33 -5.62 3.78
CA LEU A 97 -9.19 -6.95 3.21
C LEU A 97 -10.55 -7.59 2.90
N PHE A 98 -11.45 -7.68 3.92
CA PHE A 98 -12.73 -8.35 3.74
C PHE A 98 -13.65 -7.65 2.74
N PRO A 99 -13.84 -6.31 2.80
CA PRO A 99 -14.61 -5.62 1.78
C PRO A 99 -14.05 -5.79 0.37
N ALA A 100 -12.73 -5.77 0.18
CA ALA A 100 -12.12 -5.98 -1.13
C ALA A 100 -12.46 -7.37 -1.70
N LEU A 101 -12.37 -8.42 -0.89
CA LEU A 101 -12.77 -9.78 -1.29
C LEU A 101 -14.26 -9.87 -1.58
N GLN A 102 -15.12 -9.19 -0.80
CA GLN A 102 -16.56 -9.12 -1.05
C GLN A 102 -16.91 -8.37 -2.35
N CYS A 103 -16.11 -7.35 -2.71
CA CYS A 103 -16.24 -6.63 -3.97
C CYS A 103 -15.70 -7.40 -5.18
N GLY A 104 -15.20 -8.63 -4.99
CA GLY A 104 -14.80 -9.54 -6.06
C GLY A 104 -13.31 -9.50 -6.38
N ALA A 105 -12.46 -9.10 -5.44
CA ALA A 105 -11.02 -9.31 -5.58
C ALA A 105 -10.68 -10.80 -5.50
N ASP A 106 -9.91 -11.27 -6.47
CA ASP A 106 -9.38 -12.64 -6.52
C ASP A 106 -8.06 -12.77 -5.75
N GLY A 107 -7.45 -11.64 -5.35
CA GLY A 107 -6.21 -11.62 -4.60
C GLY A 107 -5.95 -10.27 -3.94
N TYR A 108 -5.00 -10.27 -2.98
CA TYR A 108 -4.65 -9.12 -2.16
C TYR A 108 -3.14 -9.10 -1.92
N LEU A 109 -2.45 -8.08 -2.40
CA LEU A 109 -1.01 -7.89 -2.29
C LEU A 109 -0.70 -6.63 -1.48
N LEU A 110 0.22 -6.75 -0.54
CA LEU A 110 0.68 -5.61 0.24
C LEU A 110 1.88 -4.97 -0.43
N LYS A 111 1.80 -3.67 -0.74
CA LYS A 111 2.91 -2.90 -1.36
C LYS A 111 4.16 -2.84 -0.47
N GLU A 112 4.03 -3.17 0.82
CA GLU A 112 5.16 -3.24 1.77
C GLU A 112 5.95 -4.55 1.67
N ASP A 113 5.41 -5.57 1.00
CA ASP A 113 6.09 -6.84 0.84
C ASP A 113 7.30 -6.69 -0.10
N ARG A 114 8.30 -7.56 0.10
CA ARG A 114 9.49 -7.57 -0.75
C ARG A 114 9.15 -8.02 -2.16
N PHE A 115 9.92 -7.53 -3.12
CA PHE A 115 9.74 -7.82 -4.54
C PHE A 115 9.55 -9.31 -4.83
N GLU A 116 10.41 -10.15 -4.26
CA GLU A 116 10.39 -11.60 -4.48
C GLU A 116 9.11 -12.24 -3.95
N VAL A 117 8.60 -11.74 -2.81
CA VAL A 117 7.35 -12.19 -2.19
C VAL A 117 6.16 -11.84 -3.09
N LEU A 118 6.12 -10.60 -3.58
CA LEU A 118 5.05 -10.16 -4.49
C LEU A 118 5.04 -10.97 -5.80
N VAL A 119 6.22 -11.25 -6.38
CA VAL A 119 6.34 -12.10 -7.57
C VAL A 119 5.79 -13.49 -7.30
N GLU A 120 6.18 -14.11 -6.19
CA GLU A 120 5.72 -15.47 -5.83
C GLU A 120 4.21 -15.51 -5.56
N GLU A 121 3.68 -14.54 -4.82
CA GLU A 121 2.25 -14.46 -4.52
C GLU A 121 1.43 -14.22 -5.79
N LEU A 122 1.87 -13.33 -6.67
CA LEU A 122 1.20 -13.07 -7.94
C LEU A 122 1.15 -14.33 -8.81
N GLN A 123 2.24 -15.09 -8.89
CA GLN A 123 2.29 -16.38 -9.60
C GLN A 123 1.32 -17.41 -9.02
N ARG A 124 1.19 -17.47 -7.69
CA ARG A 124 0.25 -18.38 -7.01
C ARG A 124 -1.19 -18.04 -7.35
N ILE A 125 -1.56 -16.75 -7.26
CA ILE A 125 -2.90 -16.27 -7.53
C ILE A 125 -3.33 -16.62 -8.96
N VAL A 126 -2.49 -16.34 -9.94
CA VAL A 126 -2.83 -16.60 -11.35
C VAL A 126 -2.92 -18.10 -11.67
N ARG A 127 -2.21 -18.94 -10.91
CA ARG A 127 -2.35 -20.41 -11.00
C ARG A 127 -3.61 -20.95 -10.30
N GLY A 128 -4.48 -20.07 -9.78
CA GLY A 128 -5.71 -20.44 -9.05
C GLY A 128 -5.46 -20.99 -7.65
N GLN A 129 -4.26 -20.78 -7.09
CA GLN A 129 -4.02 -21.08 -5.68
C GLN A 129 -4.65 -19.99 -4.81
N PRO A 130 -5.11 -20.32 -3.58
CA PRO A 130 -5.73 -19.30 -2.72
C PRO A 130 -4.84 -18.08 -2.59
N PRO A 131 -5.38 -16.89 -2.85
CA PRO A 131 -4.61 -15.63 -2.97
C PRO A 131 -4.23 -15.05 -1.62
N LEU A 132 -3.99 -15.89 -0.64
CA LEU A 132 -3.86 -15.48 0.73
C LEU A 132 -2.46 -15.84 1.21
N SER A 133 -1.65 -14.82 1.49
CA SER A 133 -0.45 -15.02 2.28
C SER A 133 -0.81 -15.77 3.58
N PRO A 134 0.09 -16.55 4.17
CA PRO A 134 -0.18 -17.25 5.43
C PRO A 134 -0.64 -16.30 6.56
N ALA A 135 -0.26 -15.04 6.49
CA ALA A 135 -0.70 -14.00 7.42
C ALA A 135 -2.19 -13.65 7.20
N ILE A 136 -2.59 -13.44 5.96
CA ILE A 136 -3.96 -13.14 5.58
C ILE A 136 -4.88 -14.35 5.83
N ALA A 137 -4.42 -15.56 5.49
CA ALA A 137 -5.17 -16.80 5.76
C ALA A 137 -5.45 -16.98 7.27
N ARG A 138 -4.48 -16.71 8.14
CA ARG A 138 -4.69 -16.74 9.59
C ARG A 138 -5.70 -15.70 10.08
N ARG A 139 -5.72 -14.51 9.49
CA ARG A 139 -6.70 -13.47 9.79
C ARG A 139 -8.12 -13.88 9.37
N LEU A 140 -8.28 -14.44 8.17
CA LEU A 140 -9.55 -15.02 7.72
C LEU A 140 -10.06 -16.08 8.71
N LEU A 141 -9.21 -17.01 9.11
CA LEU A 141 -9.56 -18.03 10.09
C LEU A 141 -9.94 -17.44 11.46
N SER A 142 -9.31 -16.35 11.90
CA SER A 142 -9.68 -15.68 13.15
C SER A 142 -11.03 -14.97 13.06
N HIS A 143 -11.34 -14.38 11.90
CA HIS A 143 -12.61 -13.70 11.66
C HIS A 143 -13.81 -14.67 11.66
N PHE A 144 -13.62 -15.88 11.14
CA PHE A 144 -14.67 -16.91 11.09
C PHE A 144 -14.72 -17.81 12.33
N ARG A 145 -13.87 -17.63 13.35
CA ARG A 145 -14.00 -18.35 14.62
C ARG A 145 -15.17 -17.81 15.40
N PRO A 146 -16.20 -18.62 15.71
CA PRO A 146 -17.29 -18.18 16.56
C PRO A 146 -16.75 -17.91 17.97
N GLY A 147 -16.72 -16.65 18.39
CA GLY A 147 -16.30 -16.25 19.73
C GLY A 147 -15.41 -15.02 19.85
N SER A 148 -15.03 -14.34 18.77
CA SER A 148 -14.28 -13.09 18.83
C SER A 148 -15.13 -11.82 18.62
N THR A 149 -16.36 -11.82 19.14
CA THR A 149 -17.07 -10.56 19.38
C THR A 149 -16.45 -9.90 20.59
N GLY A 150 -15.81 -8.76 20.33
CA GLY A 150 -15.05 -8.01 21.31
C GLY A 150 -15.80 -7.73 22.59
N ASP A 151 -15.22 -8.18 23.67
CA ASP A 151 -15.44 -7.58 24.97
C ASP A 151 -14.12 -6.91 25.39
N SER A 152 -14.09 -5.59 25.22
CA SER A 152 -13.07 -4.70 25.75
C SER A 152 -13.71 -3.94 26.90
N GLY A 153 -13.84 -4.59 28.03
CA GLY A 153 -14.10 -3.93 29.30
C GLY A 153 -12.83 -3.27 29.83
N PRO A 154 -12.91 -2.08 30.41
CA PRO A 154 -11.74 -1.37 30.92
C PRO A 154 -11.38 -1.84 32.32
N MET A 155 -10.18 -2.42 32.52
CA MET A 155 -9.58 -2.46 33.84
C MET A 155 -8.44 -1.47 33.93
N GLY A 156 -8.70 -0.42 34.67
CA GLY A 156 -7.71 0.54 35.09
C GLY A 156 -6.72 -0.02 36.08
N LEU A 157 -5.50 0.44 36.00
CA LEU A 157 -4.59 0.55 37.14
C LEU A 157 -3.74 1.80 36.98
N ASN A 158 -4.00 2.73 37.88
CA ASN A 158 -3.23 3.90 38.24
C ASN A 158 -1.79 3.53 38.58
N SER A 159 -0.82 4.25 38.05
CA SER A 159 0.38 4.62 38.82
C SER A 159 1.03 5.83 38.13
N GLY A 160 1.01 6.92 38.85
CA GLY A 160 1.61 8.19 38.47
C GLY A 160 3.13 8.19 38.56
N PHE A 161 3.74 8.93 37.68
CA PHE A 161 5.00 9.62 37.91
C PHE A 161 4.99 10.94 37.15
N GLY A 162 5.29 12.01 37.86
CA GLY A 162 5.25 13.39 37.45
C GLY A 162 6.39 13.79 36.47
N PRO A 163 6.34 15.05 35.96
CA PRO A 163 7.18 15.49 34.85
C PRO A 163 8.56 15.95 35.33
N LEU A 164 9.61 15.45 34.69
CA LEU A 164 10.93 16.07 34.77
C LEU A 164 11.18 16.91 33.52
N THR A 165 11.18 18.21 33.73
CA THR A 165 11.62 19.22 32.79
C THR A 165 13.14 19.24 32.71
N PHE A 166 13.69 19.02 31.50
CA PHE A 166 15.07 19.38 31.21
C PHE A 166 15.11 20.36 30.03
N SER A 167 15.47 21.60 30.36
CA SER A 167 15.92 22.59 29.39
C SER A 167 17.40 22.35 29.09
N ALA A 168 17.78 22.27 27.83
CA ALA A 168 19.16 22.34 27.40
C ALA A 168 19.30 23.33 26.23
N PRO A 169 20.41 24.10 26.18
CA PRO A 169 20.55 25.26 25.30
C PRO A 169 21.01 24.87 23.90
N ALA A 170 20.63 25.71 22.93
CA ALA A 170 21.00 25.60 21.52
C ALA A 170 22.51 25.85 21.30
N PRO A 171 23.14 25.14 20.36
CA PRO A 171 24.37 25.62 19.74
C PRO A 171 24.08 26.26 18.37
N ASN A 172 24.47 27.51 18.22
CA ASN A 172 24.63 28.17 16.94
C ASN A 172 25.69 27.45 16.10
N SER A 173 25.32 27.03 14.92
CA SER A 173 26.28 26.70 13.87
C SER A 173 25.77 27.28 12.55
N ARG A 174 26.45 28.30 12.08
CA ARG A 174 26.30 28.82 10.72
C ARG A 174 26.80 27.75 9.76
N SER A 175 25.96 27.26 8.89
CA SER A 175 26.32 26.49 7.71
C SER A 175 25.75 27.14 6.46
N VAL A 176 26.60 27.18 5.45
CA VAL A 176 26.48 27.76 4.12
C VAL A 176 25.16 27.38 3.48
N ALA A 177 24.42 28.40 3.01
CA ALA A 177 23.14 28.24 2.33
C ALA A 177 23.35 27.65 0.93
N LEU A 178 22.96 26.39 0.78
CA LEU A 178 22.46 25.87 -0.48
C LEU A 178 20.97 26.21 -0.52
N ASP A 179 20.47 26.71 -1.62
CA ASP A 179 19.07 27.06 -1.79
C ASP A 179 18.17 25.90 -1.31
N PRO A 180 17.19 26.18 -0.45
CA PRO A 180 16.34 25.11 0.07
C PRO A 180 15.51 24.51 -1.07
N PRO A 181 15.36 23.17 -1.11
CA PRO A 181 14.46 22.52 -2.06
C PRO A 181 13.04 23.11 -1.90
N PRO A 182 12.23 23.17 -2.96
CA PRO A 182 10.89 23.75 -2.92
C PRO A 182 10.06 23.11 -1.80
N GLU A 183 9.22 23.90 -1.12
CA GLU A 183 8.51 23.50 0.10
C GLU A 183 7.65 22.22 -0.06
N TRP A 184 7.20 21.91 -1.28
CA TRP A 184 6.43 20.71 -1.58
C TRP A 184 7.27 19.42 -1.63
N GLU A 185 8.59 19.51 -1.74
CA GLU A 185 9.51 18.36 -1.69
C GLU A 185 9.96 18.03 -0.26
N ARG A 186 9.64 18.88 0.71
CA ARG A 186 10.03 18.65 2.10
C ARG A 186 8.99 17.84 2.83
N LEU A 187 9.47 16.85 3.59
CA LEU A 187 8.63 16.15 4.53
C LEU A 187 8.19 17.11 5.65
N THR A 188 6.92 17.06 6.01
CA THR A 188 6.43 17.76 7.19
C THR A 188 7.02 17.14 8.47
N PRO A 189 7.00 17.84 9.63
CA PRO A 189 7.46 17.27 10.89
C PRO A 189 6.80 15.93 11.23
N ARG A 190 5.51 15.77 10.94
CA ARG A 190 4.77 14.53 11.16
C ARG A 190 5.18 13.41 10.20
N GLU A 191 5.43 13.73 8.95
CA GLU A 191 5.94 12.76 7.98
C GLU A 191 7.36 12.30 8.35
N ASN A 192 8.22 13.20 8.83
CA ASN A 192 9.55 12.84 9.33
C ASN A 192 9.48 11.90 10.53
N GLU A 193 8.56 12.15 11.45
CA GLU A 193 8.32 11.29 12.62
C GLU A 193 7.86 9.89 12.19
N VAL A 194 6.90 9.80 11.27
CA VAL A 194 6.44 8.54 10.69
C VAL A 194 7.58 7.81 9.98
N LEU A 195 8.36 8.51 9.15
CA LEU A 195 9.50 7.93 8.43
C LEU A 195 10.55 7.37 9.38
N THR A 196 10.82 8.07 10.49
CA THR A 196 11.75 7.60 11.53
C THR A 196 11.28 6.28 12.17
N TYR A 197 10.00 6.16 12.50
CA TYR A 197 9.46 4.91 13.04
C TYR A 197 9.43 3.79 11.98
N LEU A 198 9.07 4.11 10.75
CA LEU A 198 9.10 3.16 9.64
C LEU A 198 10.50 2.56 9.45
N SER A 199 11.53 3.39 9.43
CA SER A 199 12.92 2.95 9.25
C SER A 199 13.43 2.08 10.40
N LYS A 200 12.92 2.29 11.61
CA LYS A 200 13.23 1.47 12.81
C LYS A 200 12.47 0.12 12.84
N GLY A 201 11.59 -0.13 11.88
CA GLY A 201 10.89 -1.42 11.77
C GLY A 201 9.53 -1.47 12.46
N PHE A 202 9.01 -0.37 13.02
CA PHE A 202 7.68 -0.35 13.65
C PHE A 202 6.56 -0.58 12.63
N THR A 203 5.57 -1.37 13.02
CA THR A 203 4.35 -1.56 12.23
C THR A 203 3.49 -0.29 12.23
N ILE A 204 2.59 -0.16 11.25
CA ILE A 204 1.67 0.99 11.15
C ILE A 204 0.83 1.17 12.43
N LYS A 205 0.38 0.06 13.03
CA LYS A 205 -0.39 0.10 14.29
C LYS A 205 0.45 0.57 15.48
N GLU A 206 1.70 0.15 15.56
CA GLU A 206 2.63 0.62 16.59
C GLU A 206 2.95 2.09 16.43
N ILE A 207 3.18 2.56 15.20
CA ILE A 207 3.39 3.98 14.88
C ILE A 207 2.16 4.80 15.30
N ALA A 208 0.96 4.35 14.94
CA ALA A 208 -0.29 4.99 15.31
C ALA A 208 -0.42 5.14 16.84
N ASN A 209 -0.12 4.08 17.59
CA ASN A 209 -0.13 4.10 19.06
C ASN A 209 0.93 5.04 19.64
N LEU A 210 2.16 5.03 19.11
CA LEU A 210 3.25 5.90 19.56
C LEU A 210 2.97 7.37 19.33
N MET A 211 2.35 7.70 18.18
CA MET A 211 2.02 9.07 17.80
C MET A 211 0.67 9.55 18.33
N GLY A 212 -0.14 8.68 18.95
CA GLY A 212 -1.48 9.00 19.42
C GLY A 212 -2.47 9.40 18.32
N ILE A 213 -2.29 8.86 17.12
CA ILE A 213 -3.14 9.09 15.95
C ILE A 213 -3.76 7.78 15.46
N LYS A 214 -4.74 7.89 14.59
CA LYS A 214 -5.37 6.70 14.01
C LYS A 214 -4.45 6.08 12.96
N TRP A 215 -4.48 4.75 12.83
CA TRP A 215 -3.63 3.99 11.90
C TRP A 215 -3.81 4.41 10.43
N PHE A 216 -5.02 4.80 10.02
CA PHE A 216 -5.25 5.29 8.66
C PHE A 216 -4.57 6.65 8.41
N THR A 217 -4.46 7.51 9.41
CA THR A 217 -3.69 8.77 9.31
C THR A 217 -2.20 8.49 9.12
N VAL A 218 -1.68 7.40 9.73
CA VAL A 218 -0.29 6.96 9.49
C VAL A 218 -0.12 6.52 8.04
N ASN A 219 -1.08 5.77 7.49
CA ASN A 219 -1.04 5.36 6.08
C ASN A 219 -1.07 6.56 5.13
N ASP A 220 -1.90 7.58 5.40
CA ASP A 220 -1.92 8.81 4.60
C ASP A 220 -0.55 9.51 4.62
N HIS A 221 0.09 9.56 5.79
CA HIS A 221 1.46 10.06 5.89
C HIS A 221 2.44 9.22 5.09
N ILE A 222 2.36 7.89 5.14
CA ILE A 222 3.23 6.98 4.37
C ILE A 222 3.06 7.20 2.86
N LYS A 223 1.83 7.31 2.36
CA LYS A 223 1.58 7.63 0.95
C LYS A 223 2.21 8.97 0.55
N SER A 224 2.01 9.98 1.37
CA SER A 224 2.60 11.31 1.15
C SER A 224 4.14 11.26 1.16
N ILE A 225 4.74 10.54 2.11
CA ILE A 225 6.18 10.30 2.20
C ILE A 225 6.70 9.63 0.93
N TYR A 226 6.08 8.52 0.50
CA TYR A 226 6.51 7.77 -0.68
C TYR A 226 6.43 8.63 -1.94
N LYS A 227 5.38 9.43 -2.08
CA LYS A 227 5.23 10.38 -3.20
C LYS A 227 6.31 11.46 -3.17
N LYS A 228 6.56 12.08 -2.01
CA LYS A 228 7.56 13.15 -1.85
C LYS A 228 9.00 12.66 -2.00
N LEU A 229 9.31 11.47 -1.49
CA LEU A 229 10.63 10.85 -1.60
C LEU A 229 10.85 10.10 -2.91
N ASN A 230 9.80 9.98 -3.74
CA ASN A 230 9.82 9.23 -5.00
C ASN A 230 10.29 7.77 -4.80
N VAL A 231 9.71 7.08 -3.82
CA VAL A 231 9.99 5.68 -3.48
C VAL A 231 8.72 4.83 -3.58
N SER A 232 8.90 3.52 -3.76
CA SER A 232 7.79 2.57 -3.92
C SER A 232 7.62 1.59 -2.75
N SER A 233 8.59 1.57 -1.83
CA SER A 233 8.58 0.59 -0.75
C SER A 233 9.16 1.14 0.54
N ARG A 234 8.79 0.49 1.65
CA ARG A 234 9.35 0.78 2.98
C ARG A 234 10.88 0.67 3.01
N ALA A 235 11.43 -0.35 2.34
CA ALA A 235 12.87 -0.58 2.31
C ALA A 235 13.60 0.59 1.62
N GLU A 236 13.05 1.09 0.52
CA GLU A 236 13.60 2.27 -0.18
C GLU A 236 13.51 3.53 0.68
N ALA A 237 12.36 3.74 1.33
CA ALA A 237 12.17 4.86 2.25
C ALA A 237 13.15 4.82 3.43
N ALA A 238 13.39 3.66 4.03
CA ALA A 238 14.35 3.47 5.12
C ALA A 238 15.80 3.74 4.69
N VAL A 239 16.19 3.27 3.49
CA VAL A 239 17.53 3.55 2.92
C VAL A 239 17.73 5.04 2.69
N LEU A 240 16.71 5.74 2.17
CA LEU A 240 16.78 7.20 1.97
C LEU A 240 16.85 7.95 3.30
N ALA A 241 16.05 7.56 4.31
CA ALA A 241 16.07 8.14 5.64
C ALA A 241 17.46 8.01 6.28
N SER A 242 18.10 6.85 6.14
CA SER A 242 19.48 6.61 6.62
C SER A 242 20.50 7.49 5.88
N LYS A 243 20.39 7.63 4.55
CA LYS A 243 21.28 8.51 3.76
C LYS A 243 21.12 9.99 4.10
N GLN A 244 19.94 10.41 4.53
CA GLN A 244 19.65 11.80 4.92
C GLN A 244 19.96 12.08 6.39
N GLY A 245 20.44 11.09 7.14
CA GLY A 245 20.80 11.25 8.56
C GLY A 245 19.59 11.42 9.48
N LEU A 246 18.41 10.96 9.05
CA LEU A 246 17.18 10.99 9.85
C LEU A 246 17.07 9.82 10.83
N VAL A 247 17.97 8.84 10.71
CA VAL A 247 18.03 7.60 11.54
C VAL A 247 19.48 7.26 11.81
#